data_61b49ac6089e95fade554787ecd698d4
#
_entry.id   61b49ac6089e95fade554787ecd698d4
#
_cell.length_a   1.000
_cell.length_b   1.000
_cell.length_c   1.000
_cell.angle_alpha   90.00
_cell.angle_beta   90.00
_cell.angle_gamma   90.00
#
_symmetry.space_group_name_H-M   'P 1'
#
loop_
_entity.id
_entity.type
_entity.pdbx_description
1 polymer ?
#
loop_
_entity_poly.entity_id
_entity_poly.type
_entity_poly.pdbx_seq_one_letter_code
_entity_poly.pdbx_strand_id
1 'polypeptide(L)'
;MLSVQALGREPDVIHLQSLFRDVQPFPEILLTVLRDSGGLIRYSDSLPIFNVAKPLGVSLWVRVQTCPLEGPTLFTDASSRTGQGAVVWQDSSNSWQTAVFTDRRVSVQMLEVMAIAVSGCLWREIPCNIVTDSAFAAKLLARMGREGLLSTEAAGMLEEALASRTATVAILHVRSHSEVPGFFTTGNAVSDKAASMQVFTVQKAHDLHSTLHIGAHALFRTCSIPLSVARDVVQACPHCNSAPVIGAGVNPCGLGPLQVWQTDFTREP
;
A
#
# COMPACT_ATOMS: atom_id res chain seq x y z
N MET A 1 -19.17 15.95 25.87
CA MET A 1 -18.39 17.07 26.45
C MET A 1 -18.62 18.40 25.74
N LEU A 2 -18.52 18.49 24.41
CA LEU A 2 -18.77 19.78 23.71
C LEU A 2 -20.15 20.38 23.92
N SER A 3 -21.20 19.59 24.07
CA SER A 3 -22.56 20.05 24.33
C SER A 3 -22.72 20.65 25.74
N VAL A 4 -22.07 20.05 26.74
CA VAL A 4 -22.08 20.56 28.12
C VAL A 4 -21.31 21.87 28.24
N GLN A 5 -20.17 21.98 27.55
CA GLN A 5 -19.39 23.22 27.47
C GLN A 5 -20.15 24.35 26.75
N ALA A 6 -20.91 24.06 25.71
CA ALA A 6 -21.65 25.03 24.94
C ALA A 6 -22.95 25.45 25.61
N LEU A 7 -23.65 24.55 26.33
CA LEU A 7 -24.96 24.76 26.90
C LEU A 7 -24.90 25.04 28.43
N GLY A 8 -23.78 24.78 29.09
CA GLY A 8 -23.63 24.89 30.54
C GLY A 8 -24.45 23.88 31.35
N ARG A 9 -25.12 22.93 30.68
CA ARG A 9 -25.94 21.87 31.27
C ARG A 9 -25.93 20.62 30.43
N GLU A 10 -26.30 19.49 30.99
CA GLU A 10 -26.53 18.26 30.25
C GLU A 10 -27.72 18.37 29.29
N PRO A 11 -27.66 17.73 28.12
CA PRO A 11 -28.74 17.75 27.15
C PRO A 11 -29.93 16.92 27.66
N ASP A 12 -31.15 17.42 27.52
CA ASP A 12 -32.36 16.68 27.86
C ASP A 12 -32.65 15.56 26.84
N VAL A 13 -32.26 15.78 25.57
CA VAL A 13 -32.42 14.84 24.46
C VAL A 13 -31.21 14.85 23.56
N ILE A 14 -30.76 13.65 23.21
CA ILE A 14 -29.69 13.43 22.23
C ILE A 14 -30.32 12.83 20.99
N HIS A 15 -30.22 13.53 19.86
CA HIS A 15 -30.71 13.02 18.58
C HIS A 15 -29.59 12.33 17.83
N LEU A 16 -29.84 11.09 17.40
CA LEU A 16 -28.98 10.30 16.55
C LEU A 16 -29.67 10.03 15.22
N GLN A 17 -28.92 9.85 14.15
CA GLN A 17 -29.47 9.37 12.88
C GLN A 17 -29.99 7.93 13.04
N SER A 18 -31.03 7.56 12.32
CA SER A 18 -31.61 6.20 12.37
C SER A 18 -30.60 5.12 11.96
N LEU A 19 -29.62 5.46 11.15
CA LEU A 19 -28.47 4.65 10.79
C LEU A 19 -27.76 4.04 12.02
N PHE A 20 -27.71 4.78 13.13
CA PHE A 20 -27.07 4.31 14.35
C PHE A 20 -27.92 3.38 15.22
N ARG A 21 -29.20 3.19 14.86
CA ARG A 21 -30.11 2.28 15.59
C ARG A 21 -29.70 0.82 15.48
N ASP A 22 -29.25 0.42 14.27
CA ASP A 22 -28.97 -0.97 13.94
C ASP A 22 -27.47 -1.30 13.95
N VAL A 23 -26.63 -0.29 14.27
CA VAL A 23 -25.19 -0.44 14.40
C VAL A 23 -24.87 -0.87 15.83
N GLN A 24 -24.62 -2.14 16.04
CA GLN A 24 -24.16 -2.70 17.31
C GLN A 24 -22.86 -3.49 17.06
N PRO A 25 -21.83 -3.31 17.92
CA PRO A 25 -21.73 -2.39 19.05
C PRO A 25 -21.42 -0.95 18.60
N PHE A 26 -21.98 0.02 19.30
CA PHE A 26 -21.56 1.41 19.15
C PHE A 26 -20.06 1.55 19.47
N PRO A 27 -19.34 2.52 18.85
CA PRO A 27 -18.00 2.86 19.27
C PRO A 27 -17.98 3.12 20.79
N GLU A 28 -17.00 2.56 21.49
CA GLU A 28 -16.91 2.69 22.97
C GLU A 28 -16.99 4.14 23.43
N ILE A 29 -16.37 5.05 22.66
CA ILE A 29 -16.42 6.50 22.92
C ILE A 29 -17.87 7.01 22.89
N LEU A 30 -18.65 6.62 21.90
CA LEU A 30 -20.06 7.04 21.79
C LEU A 30 -20.90 6.42 22.89
N LEU A 31 -20.68 5.15 23.23
CA LEU A 31 -21.35 4.49 24.36
C LEU A 31 -21.03 5.17 25.68
N THR A 32 -19.78 5.56 25.91
CA THR A 32 -19.37 6.28 27.12
C THR A 32 -20.06 7.63 27.21
N VAL A 33 -20.03 8.41 26.11
CA VAL A 33 -20.71 9.71 26.06
C VAL A 33 -22.23 9.57 26.25
N LEU A 34 -22.86 8.56 25.66
CA LEU A 34 -24.30 8.33 25.78
C LEU A 34 -24.68 7.80 27.17
N ARG A 35 -23.85 6.98 27.79
CA ARG A 35 -24.06 6.45 29.14
C ARG A 35 -23.89 7.52 30.22
N ASP A 36 -22.91 8.40 30.04
CA ASP A 36 -22.61 9.46 30.99
C ASP A 36 -23.54 10.68 30.83
N SER A 37 -24.29 10.74 29.69
CA SER A 37 -25.30 11.78 29.49
C SER A 37 -26.66 11.32 30.05
N GLY A 38 -27.27 12.08 30.94
CA GLY A 38 -28.62 11.82 31.44
C GLY A 38 -29.74 12.04 30.41
N GLY A 39 -29.41 12.37 29.15
CA GLY A 39 -30.36 12.73 28.09
C GLY A 39 -31.06 11.55 27.46
N LEU A 40 -32.30 11.74 27.05
CA LEU A 40 -33.08 10.76 26.29
C LEU A 40 -32.55 10.63 24.84
N ILE A 41 -32.20 9.42 24.43
CA ILE A 41 -31.73 9.16 23.06
C ILE A 41 -32.95 9.02 22.13
N ARG A 42 -32.99 9.81 21.06
CA ARG A 42 -33.99 9.72 19.99
C ARG A 42 -33.32 9.54 18.64
N TYR A 43 -33.82 8.60 17.86
CA TYR A 43 -33.38 8.37 16.48
C TYR A 43 -34.30 9.13 15.51
N SER A 44 -33.71 9.96 14.67
CA SER A 44 -34.45 10.73 13.67
C SER A 44 -33.54 11.17 12.53
N ASP A 45 -34.01 10.98 11.28
CA ASP A 45 -33.31 11.46 10.09
C ASP A 45 -33.82 12.81 9.58
N SER A 46 -34.90 13.31 10.17
CA SER A 46 -35.62 14.50 9.69
C SER A 46 -35.07 15.83 10.22
N LEU A 47 -34.10 15.81 11.12
CA LEU A 47 -33.56 17.05 11.65
C LEU A 47 -32.68 17.78 10.62
N PRO A 48 -32.90 19.10 10.42
CA PRO A 48 -32.13 19.91 9.47
C PRO A 48 -30.62 19.82 9.66
N ILE A 49 -30.16 19.65 10.91
CA ILE A 49 -28.74 19.54 11.27
C ILE A 49 -28.08 18.34 10.58
N PHE A 50 -28.80 17.23 10.38
CA PHE A 50 -28.25 16.06 9.70
C PHE A 50 -28.05 16.30 8.21
N ASN A 51 -28.82 17.17 7.58
CA ASN A 51 -28.63 17.57 6.19
C ASN A 51 -27.39 18.48 6.04
N VAL A 52 -27.09 19.29 7.07
CA VAL A 52 -25.88 20.11 7.10
C VAL A 52 -24.64 19.28 7.44
N ALA A 53 -24.80 18.26 8.29
CA ALA A 53 -23.70 17.36 8.67
C ALA A 53 -23.27 16.40 7.54
N LYS A 54 -24.17 16.06 6.62
CA LYS A 54 -23.87 15.21 5.46
C LYS A 54 -22.65 15.69 4.63
N PRO A 55 -22.52 16.99 4.29
CA PRO A 55 -21.34 17.50 3.58
C PRO A 55 -20.06 17.53 4.42
N LEU A 56 -20.19 17.50 5.76
CA LEU A 56 -19.05 17.56 6.68
C LEU A 56 -18.35 16.21 6.89
N GLY A 57 -18.72 15.18 6.13
CA GLY A 57 -17.99 13.92 6.10
C GLY A 57 -18.29 12.94 7.24
N VAL A 58 -19.28 13.20 8.09
CA VAL A 58 -19.73 12.27 9.15
C VAL A 58 -20.33 10.97 8.59
N SER A 59 -20.49 10.90 7.25
CA SER A 59 -21.04 9.75 6.51
C SER A 59 -19.99 9.05 5.64
N LEU A 60 -18.73 8.97 6.09
CA LEU A 60 -17.63 8.32 5.35
C LEU A 60 -17.96 6.88 4.93
N TRP A 61 -18.71 6.17 5.74
CA TRP A 61 -18.96 4.74 5.59
C TRP A 61 -20.04 4.38 4.57
N VAL A 62 -20.88 5.33 4.18
CA VAL A 62 -21.84 5.12 3.07
C VAL A 62 -21.12 5.02 1.72
N ARG A 63 -19.86 5.42 1.65
CA ARG A 63 -19.05 5.38 0.43
C ARG A 63 -18.35 4.05 0.19
N VAL A 64 -18.26 3.18 1.21
CA VAL A 64 -17.67 1.85 1.08
C VAL A 64 -18.76 0.81 0.93
N GLN A 65 -18.76 0.10 -0.18
CA GLN A 65 -19.71 -0.97 -0.49
C GLN A 65 -19.01 -2.32 -0.58
N THR A 66 -19.78 -3.38 -0.42
CA THR A 66 -19.31 -4.77 -0.56
C THR A 66 -19.78 -5.43 -1.86
N CYS A 67 -20.62 -4.72 -2.62
CA CYS A 67 -21.10 -5.16 -3.93
C CYS A 67 -20.32 -4.43 -5.03
N PRO A 68 -20.00 -5.10 -6.15
CA PRO A 68 -19.31 -4.48 -7.27
C PRO A 68 -20.05 -3.25 -7.81
N LEU A 69 -19.29 -2.25 -8.21
CA LEU A 69 -19.75 -1.02 -8.84
C LEU A 69 -19.38 -1.00 -10.32
N GLU A 70 -20.10 -0.23 -11.11
CA GLU A 70 -19.64 0.14 -12.44
C GLU A 70 -18.43 1.07 -12.31
N GLY A 71 -17.31 0.69 -12.92
CA GLY A 71 -16.07 1.46 -12.86
C GLY A 71 -14.81 0.58 -12.90
N PRO A 72 -13.62 1.22 -12.86
CA PRO A 72 -12.36 0.49 -12.87
C PRO A 72 -12.24 -0.46 -11.67
N THR A 73 -11.56 -1.58 -11.91
CA THR A 73 -11.25 -2.56 -10.87
C THR A 73 -9.75 -2.61 -10.64
N LEU A 74 -9.36 -2.39 -9.39
CA LEU A 74 -7.98 -2.40 -8.93
C LEU A 74 -7.75 -3.64 -8.08
N PHE A 75 -6.67 -4.35 -8.31
CA PHE A 75 -6.26 -5.52 -7.53
C PHE A 75 -5.08 -5.14 -6.66
N THR A 76 -5.12 -5.54 -5.40
CA THR A 76 -4.08 -5.19 -4.42
C THR A 76 -3.50 -6.44 -3.80
N ASP A 77 -2.18 -6.43 -3.61
CA ASP A 77 -1.47 -7.48 -2.92
C ASP A 77 -0.20 -6.94 -2.27
N ALA A 78 0.38 -7.71 -1.35
CA ALA A 78 1.64 -7.40 -0.71
C ALA A 78 2.49 -8.65 -0.43
N SER A 79 3.80 -8.48 -0.49
CA SER A 79 4.76 -9.56 -0.26
C SER A 79 5.72 -9.23 0.87
N SER A 80 5.75 -10.08 1.89
CA SER A 80 6.72 -9.97 2.99
C SER A 80 8.15 -10.22 2.53
N ARG A 81 8.34 -11.05 1.49
CA ARG A 81 9.66 -11.39 0.95
C ARG A 81 10.34 -10.18 0.32
N THR A 82 9.59 -9.36 -0.41
CA THR A 82 10.10 -8.17 -1.09
C THR A 82 9.95 -6.90 -0.26
N GLY A 83 9.03 -6.89 0.70
CA GLY A 83 8.60 -5.70 1.42
C GLY A 83 7.85 -4.73 0.53
N GLN A 84 7.12 -5.26 -0.47
CA GLN A 84 6.41 -4.46 -1.48
C GLN A 84 4.91 -4.66 -1.36
N GLY A 85 4.18 -3.56 -1.62
CA GLY A 85 2.77 -3.59 -1.98
C GLY A 85 2.60 -3.22 -3.45
N ALA A 86 1.60 -3.81 -4.09
CA ALA A 86 1.27 -3.58 -5.48
C ALA A 86 -0.21 -3.26 -5.67
N VAL A 87 -0.48 -2.39 -6.63
CA VAL A 87 -1.82 -2.10 -7.15
C VAL A 87 -1.77 -2.29 -8.65
N VAL A 88 -2.65 -3.11 -9.18
CA VAL A 88 -2.73 -3.37 -10.63
C VAL A 88 -4.16 -3.16 -11.13
N TRP A 89 -4.27 -2.70 -12.37
CA TRP A 89 -5.56 -2.47 -13.03
C TRP A 89 -5.40 -2.61 -14.54
N GLN A 90 -6.52 -2.77 -15.24
CA GLN A 90 -6.53 -2.68 -16.70
C GLN A 90 -6.91 -1.27 -17.13
N ASP A 91 -6.18 -0.74 -18.10
CA ASP A 91 -6.53 0.52 -18.77
C ASP A 91 -7.60 0.30 -19.86
N SER A 92 -7.96 1.36 -20.57
CA SER A 92 -8.96 1.33 -21.65
C SER A 92 -8.55 0.44 -22.84
N SER A 93 -7.28 0.08 -22.97
CA SER A 93 -6.74 -0.83 -23.98
C SER A 93 -6.66 -2.29 -23.51
N ASN A 94 -7.20 -2.60 -22.31
CA ASN A 94 -7.07 -3.87 -21.60
C ASN A 94 -5.61 -4.25 -21.26
N SER A 95 -4.70 -3.28 -21.25
CA SER A 95 -3.32 -3.49 -20.83
C SER A 95 -3.21 -3.36 -19.32
N TRP A 96 -2.47 -4.27 -18.69
CA TRP A 96 -2.24 -4.22 -17.24
C TRP A 96 -1.27 -3.10 -16.88
N GLN A 97 -1.73 -2.20 -16.03
CA GLN A 97 -0.95 -1.14 -15.41
C GLN A 97 -0.62 -1.54 -13.97
N THR A 98 0.51 -1.06 -13.47
CA THR A 98 1.00 -1.45 -12.14
C THR A 98 1.59 -0.26 -11.42
N ALA A 99 1.20 -0.07 -10.17
CA ALA A 99 1.85 0.81 -9.22
C ALA A 99 2.43 -0.04 -8.08
N VAL A 100 3.71 0.12 -7.78
CA VAL A 100 4.41 -0.63 -6.73
C VAL A 100 5.08 0.34 -5.78
N PHE A 101 5.01 0.04 -4.49
CA PHE A 101 5.73 0.76 -3.45
C PHE A 101 6.46 -0.21 -2.53
N THR A 102 7.47 0.25 -1.82
CA THR A 102 8.29 -0.59 -0.95
C THR A 102 8.44 0.06 0.42
N ASP A 103 8.09 -0.68 1.47
CA ASP A 103 8.48 -0.36 2.84
C ASP A 103 8.79 -1.65 3.60
N ARG A 104 10.07 -1.89 3.86
CA ARG A 104 10.55 -3.08 4.58
C ARG A 104 10.45 -2.96 6.10
N ARG A 105 10.05 -1.82 6.62
CA ARG A 105 9.93 -1.56 8.07
C ARG A 105 8.58 -1.98 8.63
N VAL A 106 7.59 -2.13 7.76
CA VAL A 106 6.22 -2.46 8.15
C VAL A 106 5.91 -3.95 7.89
N SER A 107 4.90 -4.46 8.57
CA SER A 107 4.41 -5.83 8.37
C SER A 107 3.73 -5.99 7.01
N VAL A 108 3.63 -7.23 6.52
CA VAL A 108 2.90 -7.52 5.27
C VAL A 108 1.43 -7.06 5.37
N GLN A 109 0.80 -7.24 6.52
CA GLN A 109 -0.58 -6.77 6.75
C GLN A 109 -0.71 -5.25 6.59
N MET A 110 0.30 -4.49 7.04
CA MET A 110 0.32 -3.05 6.83
C MET A 110 0.54 -2.70 5.36
N LEU A 111 1.41 -3.44 4.64
CA LEU A 111 1.60 -3.26 3.19
C LEU A 111 0.30 -3.53 2.40
N GLU A 112 -0.48 -4.54 2.79
CA GLU A 112 -1.81 -4.82 2.21
C GLU A 112 -2.77 -3.64 2.42
N VAL A 113 -2.81 -3.09 3.63
CA VAL A 113 -3.60 -1.90 3.97
C VAL A 113 -3.13 -0.68 3.16
N MET A 114 -1.81 -0.48 3.05
CA MET A 114 -1.23 0.59 2.24
C MET A 114 -1.61 0.45 0.76
N ALA A 115 -1.64 -0.77 0.21
CA ALA A 115 -2.04 -1.00 -1.17
C ALA A 115 -3.51 -0.59 -1.41
N ILE A 116 -4.41 -0.88 -0.47
CA ILE A 116 -5.79 -0.43 -0.53
C ILE A 116 -5.88 1.10 -0.40
N ALA A 117 -5.13 1.71 0.51
CA ALA A 117 -5.10 3.16 0.67
C ALA A 117 -4.61 3.87 -0.61
N VAL A 118 -3.53 3.37 -1.22
CA VAL A 118 -3.02 3.86 -2.51
C VAL A 118 -4.08 3.72 -3.60
N SER A 119 -4.75 2.57 -3.68
CA SER A 119 -5.84 2.35 -4.63
C SER A 119 -6.97 3.37 -4.46
N GLY A 120 -7.33 3.66 -3.21
CA GLY A 120 -8.32 4.68 -2.86
C GLY A 120 -7.94 6.09 -3.34
N CYS A 121 -6.66 6.40 -3.40
CA CYS A 121 -6.14 7.69 -3.83
C CYS A 121 -6.05 7.85 -5.36
N LEU A 122 -5.90 6.75 -6.13
CA LEU A 122 -5.69 6.80 -7.58
C LEU A 122 -6.91 7.35 -8.35
N TRP A 123 -8.14 6.98 -7.95
CA TRP A 123 -9.38 7.45 -8.60
C TRP A 123 -10.34 8.03 -7.58
N ARG A 124 -10.03 9.20 -7.04
CA ARG A 124 -10.82 9.83 -5.97
C ARG A 124 -12.24 10.21 -6.37
N GLU A 125 -12.42 10.59 -7.64
CA GLU A 125 -13.67 11.16 -8.15
C GLU A 125 -14.52 10.15 -8.94
N ILE A 126 -14.01 8.94 -9.15
CA ILE A 126 -14.67 7.91 -9.96
C ILE A 126 -15.00 6.71 -9.07
N PRO A 127 -16.23 6.15 -9.15
CA PRO A 127 -16.55 4.89 -8.50
C PRO A 127 -15.60 3.78 -8.96
N CYS A 128 -15.08 2.99 -8.05
CA CYS A 128 -14.15 1.93 -8.38
C CYS A 128 -14.29 0.71 -7.46
N ASN A 129 -13.79 -0.43 -7.94
CA ASN A 129 -13.70 -1.65 -7.17
C ASN A 129 -12.25 -1.86 -6.73
N ILE A 130 -12.04 -2.16 -5.46
CA ILE A 130 -10.74 -2.59 -4.92
C ILE A 130 -10.89 -4.05 -4.52
N VAL A 131 -10.11 -4.90 -5.15
CA VAL A 131 -10.06 -6.34 -4.93
C VAL A 131 -8.82 -6.67 -4.12
N THR A 132 -9.00 -7.39 -3.04
CA THR A 132 -7.89 -7.86 -2.18
C THR A 132 -8.13 -9.30 -1.75
N ASP A 133 -7.08 -10.07 -1.60
CA ASP A 133 -7.14 -11.39 -0.97
C ASP A 133 -6.72 -11.35 0.52
N SER A 134 -6.40 -10.18 1.03
CA SER A 134 -6.14 -9.96 2.44
C SER A 134 -7.41 -10.06 3.28
N ALA A 135 -7.57 -11.19 3.96
CA ALA A 135 -8.65 -11.35 4.92
C ALA A 135 -8.54 -10.36 6.10
N PHE A 136 -7.33 -9.92 6.45
CA PHE A 136 -7.09 -8.91 7.48
C PHE A 136 -7.67 -7.56 7.05
N ALA A 137 -7.27 -7.06 5.88
CA ALA A 137 -7.72 -5.76 5.38
C ALA A 137 -9.24 -5.74 5.11
N ALA A 138 -9.79 -6.81 4.53
CA ALA A 138 -11.23 -6.93 4.30
C ALA A 138 -12.04 -6.92 5.60
N LYS A 139 -11.59 -7.66 6.64
CA LYS A 139 -12.22 -7.65 7.96
C LYS A 139 -12.10 -6.29 8.65
N LEU A 140 -10.93 -5.63 8.54
CA LEU A 140 -10.72 -4.29 9.09
C LEU A 140 -11.73 -3.31 8.49
N LEU A 141 -11.85 -3.25 7.17
CA LEU A 141 -12.79 -2.38 6.47
C LEU A 141 -14.26 -2.70 6.81
N ALA A 142 -14.62 -3.99 6.91
CA ALA A 142 -15.95 -4.40 7.31
C ALA A 142 -16.28 -3.97 8.75
N ARG A 143 -15.30 -4.00 9.66
CA ARG A 143 -15.45 -3.49 11.03
C ARG A 143 -15.59 -1.98 11.04
N MET A 144 -14.70 -1.27 10.35
CA MET A 144 -14.79 0.18 10.22
C MET A 144 -16.16 0.62 9.71
N GLY A 145 -16.74 -0.10 8.75
CA GLY A 145 -18.09 0.16 8.23
C GLY A 145 -19.22 -0.04 9.24
N ARG A 146 -19.02 -0.89 10.27
CA ARG A 146 -20.02 -1.18 11.31
C ARG A 146 -19.82 -0.38 12.59
N GLU A 147 -18.56 -0.33 13.06
CA GLU A 147 -18.20 0.18 14.39
C GLU A 147 -17.73 1.64 14.34
N GLY A 148 -17.52 2.19 13.14
CA GLY A 148 -16.98 3.53 12.96
C GLY A 148 -15.45 3.54 13.12
N LEU A 149 -14.95 4.66 13.66
CA LEU A 149 -13.50 4.89 13.83
C LEU A 149 -12.84 3.86 14.74
N LEU A 150 -11.86 3.18 14.22
CA LEU A 150 -10.98 2.31 15.00
C LEU A 150 -9.66 3.05 15.27
N SER A 151 -9.14 2.94 16.49
CA SER A 151 -7.93 3.64 16.96
C SER A 151 -6.63 2.93 16.55
N THR A 152 -6.61 2.19 15.45
CA THR A 152 -5.41 1.52 14.96
C THR A 152 -4.77 2.32 13.81
N GLU A 153 -3.44 2.27 13.69
CA GLU A 153 -2.70 2.92 12.61
C GLU A 153 -3.25 2.53 11.22
N ALA A 154 -3.50 1.23 11.03
CA ALA A 154 -4.06 0.71 9.78
C ALA A 154 -5.45 1.30 9.47
N ALA A 155 -6.31 1.44 10.48
CA ALA A 155 -7.63 2.04 10.33
C ALA A 155 -7.54 3.53 10.02
N GLY A 156 -6.65 4.26 10.71
CA GLY A 156 -6.41 5.69 10.45
C GLY A 156 -5.95 5.96 9.02
N MET A 157 -5.04 5.12 8.51
CA MET A 157 -4.56 5.22 7.12
C MET A 157 -5.68 4.99 6.10
N LEU A 158 -6.50 3.97 6.30
CA LEU A 158 -7.65 3.69 5.42
C LEU A 158 -8.68 4.81 5.47
N GLU A 159 -8.94 5.33 6.67
CA GLU A 159 -9.86 6.44 6.86
C GLU A 159 -9.41 7.69 6.13
N GLU A 160 -8.14 8.08 6.26
CA GLU A 160 -7.57 9.23 5.55
C GLU A 160 -7.70 9.06 4.03
N ALA A 161 -7.32 7.88 3.52
CA ALA A 161 -7.43 7.57 2.10
C ALA A 161 -8.87 7.60 1.59
N LEU A 162 -9.82 7.03 2.34
CA LEU A 162 -11.23 6.97 1.97
C LEU A 162 -11.93 8.33 2.17
N ALA A 163 -11.55 9.10 3.19
CA ALA A 163 -12.06 10.45 3.43
C ALA A 163 -11.72 11.41 2.29
N SER A 164 -10.55 11.21 1.67
CA SER A 164 -10.12 12.01 0.53
C SER A 164 -10.92 11.78 -0.76
N ARG A 165 -11.78 10.73 -0.80
CA ARG A 165 -12.58 10.38 -1.98
C ARG A 165 -13.90 11.13 -1.99
N THR A 166 -14.34 11.51 -3.18
CA THR A 166 -15.69 12.04 -3.44
C THR A 166 -16.63 10.98 -3.99
N ALA A 167 -16.10 9.93 -4.63
CA ALA A 167 -16.86 8.82 -5.21
C ALA A 167 -16.87 7.57 -4.33
N THR A 168 -17.89 6.74 -4.49
CA THR A 168 -18.07 5.46 -3.82
C THR A 168 -16.98 4.46 -4.21
N VAL A 169 -16.61 3.59 -3.30
CA VAL A 169 -15.67 2.49 -3.54
C VAL A 169 -16.29 1.17 -3.09
N ALA A 170 -16.11 0.12 -3.87
CA ALA A 170 -16.44 -1.24 -3.45
C ALA A 170 -15.17 -1.96 -3.03
N ILE A 171 -15.20 -2.62 -1.86
CA ILE A 171 -14.12 -3.47 -1.39
C ILE A 171 -14.55 -4.92 -1.52
N LEU A 172 -13.86 -5.65 -2.38
CA LEU A 172 -14.19 -7.03 -2.73
C LEU A 172 -13.08 -7.95 -2.23
N HIS A 173 -13.45 -8.89 -1.36
CA HIS A 173 -12.52 -9.92 -0.91
C HIS A 173 -12.60 -11.15 -1.81
N VAL A 174 -11.46 -11.59 -2.32
CA VAL A 174 -11.31 -12.81 -3.11
C VAL A 174 -10.47 -13.84 -2.35
N ARG A 175 -10.60 -15.11 -2.70
CA ARG A 175 -9.73 -16.15 -2.14
C ARG A 175 -8.41 -16.15 -2.88
N SER A 176 -7.30 -16.15 -2.12
CA SER A 176 -5.97 -16.39 -2.67
C SER A 176 -5.93 -17.72 -3.43
N HIS A 177 -5.24 -17.75 -4.55
CA HIS A 177 -4.99 -18.96 -5.34
C HIS A 177 -6.26 -19.76 -5.73
N SER A 178 -7.34 -19.05 -6.08
CA SER A 178 -8.54 -19.69 -6.61
C SER A 178 -8.22 -20.35 -7.97
N GLU A 179 -8.62 -21.61 -8.14
CA GLU A 179 -8.47 -22.34 -9.41
C GLU A 179 -9.57 -22.00 -10.44
N VAL A 180 -10.58 -21.24 -10.02
CA VAL A 180 -11.68 -20.84 -10.91
C VAL A 180 -11.19 -19.77 -11.87
N PRO A 181 -11.12 -20.05 -13.18
CA PRO A 181 -10.67 -19.06 -14.16
C PRO A 181 -11.65 -17.90 -14.25
N GLY A 182 -11.13 -16.68 -14.36
CA GLY A 182 -11.94 -15.49 -14.49
C GLY A 182 -11.16 -14.19 -14.26
N PHE A 183 -11.83 -13.08 -14.48
CA PHE A 183 -11.24 -11.75 -14.37
C PHE A 183 -10.61 -11.50 -12.99
N PHE A 184 -11.31 -11.86 -11.92
CA PHE A 184 -10.82 -11.66 -10.55
C PHE A 184 -9.59 -12.53 -10.24
N THR A 185 -9.58 -13.78 -10.67
CA THR A 185 -8.43 -14.69 -10.50
C THR A 185 -7.21 -14.20 -11.28
N THR A 186 -7.43 -13.77 -12.53
CA THR A 186 -6.36 -13.21 -13.35
C THR A 186 -5.78 -11.95 -12.75
N GLY A 187 -6.62 -11.00 -12.33
CA GLY A 187 -6.17 -9.76 -11.71
C GLY A 187 -5.42 -9.99 -10.40
N ASN A 188 -5.91 -10.90 -9.55
CA ASN A 188 -5.22 -11.27 -8.30
C ASN A 188 -3.85 -11.91 -8.58
N ALA A 189 -3.75 -12.78 -9.58
CA ALA A 189 -2.46 -13.36 -9.98
C ALA A 189 -1.47 -12.32 -10.53
N VAL A 190 -1.95 -11.29 -11.21
CA VAL A 190 -1.11 -10.18 -11.69
C VAL A 190 -0.62 -9.33 -10.51
N SER A 191 -1.48 -9.03 -9.51
CA SER A 191 -1.07 -8.27 -8.33
C SER A 191 -0.07 -9.04 -7.46
N ASP A 192 -0.27 -10.35 -7.22
CA ASP A 192 0.68 -11.22 -6.52
C ASP A 192 2.05 -11.22 -7.23
N LYS A 193 2.05 -11.40 -8.55
CA LYS A 193 3.27 -11.33 -9.34
C LYS A 193 3.94 -9.96 -9.19
N ALA A 194 3.21 -8.86 -9.25
CA ALA A 194 3.75 -7.50 -9.11
C ALA A 194 4.33 -7.26 -7.72
N ALA A 195 3.66 -7.68 -6.64
CA ALA A 195 4.15 -7.57 -5.27
C ALA A 195 5.37 -8.46 -5.01
N SER A 196 5.40 -9.66 -5.61
CA SER A 196 6.49 -10.63 -5.43
C SER A 196 7.70 -10.35 -6.31
N MET A 197 7.56 -9.60 -7.41
CA MET A 197 8.68 -9.17 -8.24
C MET A 197 9.54 -8.16 -7.48
N GLN A 198 10.82 -8.48 -7.33
CA GLN A 198 11.79 -7.48 -6.88
C GLN A 198 11.98 -6.47 -8.00
N VAL A 199 11.33 -5.32 -7.91
CA VAL A 199 11.63 -4.17 -8.76
C VAL A 199 12.95 -3.57 -8.27
N PHE A 200 14.04 -4.21 -8.67
CA PHE A 200 15.35 -3.59 -8.59
C PHE A 200 15.42 -2.55 -9.70
N THR A 201 15.22 -1.32 -9.33
CA THR A 201 15.35 -0.22 -10.28
C THR A 201 16.80 -0.15 -10.77
N VAL A 202 16.98 0.27 -12.01
CA VAL A 202 18.29 0.61 -12.57
C VAL A 202 19.04 1.55 -11.62
N GLN A 203 18.34 2.44 -10.92
CA GLN A 203 18.90 3.31 -9.90
C GLN A 203 19.59 2.52 -8.78
N LYS A 204 18.95 1.49 -8.24
CA LYS A 204 19.55 0.65 -7.19
C LYS A 204 20.78 -0.12 -7.69
N ALA A 205 20.77 -0.53 -8.95
CA ALA A 205 21.96 -1.13 -9.56
C ALA A 205 23.10 -0.12 -9.69
N HIS A 206 22.80 1.13 -10.02
CA HIS A 206 23.77 2.22 -10.00
C HIS A 206 24.30 2.47 -8.59
N ASP A 207 23.43 2.57 -7.58
CA ASP A 207 23.82 2.80 -6.18
C ASP A 207 24.69 1.66 -5.64
N LEU A 208 24.31 0.41 -5.94
CA LEU A 208 25.06 -0.77 -5.53
C LEU A 208 26.41 -0.83 -6.24
N HIS A 209 26.45 -0.52 -7.54
CA HIS A 209 27.68 -0.49 -8.30
C HIS A 209 28.59 0.67 -7.86
N SER A 210 28.07 1.86 -7.63
CA SER A 210 28.86 3.01 -7.17
C SER A 210 29.52 2.77 -5.80
N THR A 211 28.86 1.96 -4.94
CA THR A 211 29.37 1.63 -3.61
C THR A 211 30.35 0.46 -3.60
N LEU A 212 30.07 -0.60 -4.37
CA LEU A 212 30.78 -1.88 -4.30
C LEU A 212 31.55 -2.23 -5.56
N HIS A 213 31.38 -1.49 -6.65
CA HIS A 213 31.99 -1.73 -7.97
C HIS A 213 31.87 -3.18 -8.48
N ILE A 214 30.74 -3.85 -8.16
CA ILE A 214 30.49 -5.23 -8.57
C ILE A 214 30.21 -5.31 -10.07
N GLY A 215 30.66 -6.42 -10.70
CA GLY A 215 30.53 -6.60 -12.14
C GLY A 215 29.08 -6.81 -12.63
N ALA A 216 28.87 -6.70 -13.95
CA ALA A 216 27.55 -6.78 -14.59
C ALA A 216 26.79 -8.08 -14.27
N HIS A 217 27.45 -9.23 -14.20
CA HIS A 217 26.80 -10.49 -13.82
C HIS A 217 26.31 -10.50 -12.36
N ALA A 218 27.04 -9.87 -11.46
CA ALA A 218 26.60 -9.74 -10.08
C ALA A 218 25.38 -8.82 -9.99
N LEU A 219 25.40 -7.66 -10.67
CA LEU A 219 24.24 -6.75 -10.76
C LEU A 219 23.02 -7.45 -11.39
N PHE A 220 23.19 -8.19 -12.48
CA PHE A 220 22.13 -8.99 -13.11
C PHE A 220 21.46 -9.93 -12.09
N ARG A 221 22.25 -10.68 -11.30
CA ARG A 221 21.74 -11.61 -10.31
C ARG A 221 21.12 -10.92 -9.10
N THR A 222 21.78 -9.87 -8.59
CA THR A 222 21.38 -9.19 -7.35
C THR A 222 20.23 -8.22 -7.57
N CYS A 223 20.23 -7.53 -8.71
CA CYS A 223 19.22 -6.52 -9.03
C CYS A 223 18.12 -7.01 -9.97
N SER A 224 18.21 -8.26 -10.47
CA SER A 224 17.22 -8.84 -11.42
C SER A 224 16.93 -7.94 -12.62
N ILE A 225 17.92 -7.13 -13.05
CA ILE A 225 17.86 -6.29 -14.25
C ILE A 225 18.41 -7.06 -15.45
N PRO A 226 18.01 -6.74 -16.69
CA PRO A 226 18.60 -7.34 -17.88
C PRO A 226 20.12 -7.19 -17.88
N LEU A 227 20.83 -8.21 -18.39
CA LEU A 227 22.31 -8.19 -18.41
C LEU A 227 22.85 -7.05 -19.28
N SER A 228 22.13 -6.63 -20.34
CA SER A 228 22.47 -5.44 -21.12
C SER A 228 22.50 -4.20 -20.25
N VAL A 229 21.42 -3.97 -19.50
CA VAL A 229 21.31 -2.83 -18.56
C VAL A 229 22.38 -2.89 -17.47
N ALA A 230 22.66 -4.09 -16.94
CA ALA A 230 23.75 -4.26 -15.97
C ALA A 230 25.12 -3.92 -16.55
N ARG A 231 25.36 -4.23 -17.82
CA ARG A 231 26.60 -3.84 -18.53
C ARG A 231 26.68 -2.32 -18.72
N ASP A 232 25.58 -1.68 -19.08
CA ASP A 232 25.51 -0.23 -19.26
C ASP A 232 25.82 0.49 -17.95
N VAL A 233 25.30 0.00 -16.80
CA VAL A 233 25.61 0.52 -15.46
C VAL A 233 27.11 0.44 -15.16
N VAL A 234 27.75 -0.69 -15.45
CA VAL A 234 29.19 -0.88 -15.22
C VAL A 234 30.02 -0.01 -16.16
N GLN A 235 29.62 0.08 -17.43
CA GLN A 235 30.30 0.91 -18.44
C GLN A 235 30.17 2.42 -18.15
N ALA A 236 29.08 2.85 -17.58
CA ALA A 236 28.89 4.25 -17.18
C ALA A 236 29.73 4.66 -15.95
N CYS A 237 30.31 3.70 -15.24
CA CYS A 237 31.12 3.99 -14.06
C CYS A 237 32.52 4.51 -14.44
N PRO A 238 32.90 5.73 -14.01
CA PRO A 238 34.21 6.29 -14.34
C PRO A 238 35.38 5.47 -13.79
N HIS A 239 35.17 4.74 -12.67
CA HIS A 239 36.20 3.93 -12.04
C HIS A 239 36.37 2.56 -12.71
N CYS A 240 35.28 1.96 -13.22
CA CYS A 240 35.35 0.65 -13.86
C CYS A 240 35.61 0.73 -15.36
N ASN A 241 35.34 1.88 -15.98
CA ASN A 241 35.58 2.15 -17.41
C ASN A 241 36.93 2.87 -17.66
N SER A 242 37.77 2.98 -16.64
CA SER A 242 39.14 3.39 -16.87
C SER A 242 39.78 2.41 -17.85
N ALA A 243 40.28 2.91 -18.97
CA ALA A 243 40.95 2.09 -19.96
C ALA A 243 41.93 1.15 -19.25
N PRO A 244 42.01 -0.14 -19.63
CA PRO A 244 42.98 -1.02 -19.03
C PRO A 244 44.36 -0.34 -19.21
N VAL A 245 45.09 -0.18 -18.12
CA VAL A 245 46.46 0.27 -18.20
C VAL A 245 47.19 -0.81 -19.01
N ILE A 246 47.25 -0.57 -20.32
CA ILE A 246 47.97 -1.47 -21.24
C ILE A 246 49.44 -1.44 -20.79
N GLY A 247 49.86 -2.52 -20.16
CA GLY A 247 51.27 -2.71 -19.82
C GLY A 247 51.64 -3.00 -18.37
N ALA A 248 50.68 -2.98 -17.43
CA ALA A 248 50.93 -3.57 -16.11
C ALA A 248 50.78 -5.09 -16.21
N GLY A 249 51.80 -5.75 -16.71
CA GLY A 249 51.90 -7.20 -16.58
C GLY A 249 51.96 -7.58 -15.11
N VAL A 250 51.56 -8.80 -14.83
CA VAL A 250 51.44 -9.42 -13.49
C VAL A 250 52.77 -9.45 -12.71
N ASN A 251 53.73 -8.77 -13.08
CA ASN A 251 54.98 -8.55 -12.36
C ASN A 251 55.80 -7.48 -13.08
N PRO A 252 55.52 -6.19 -12.88
CA PRO A 252 56.29 -5.14 -13.53
C PRO A 252 57.75 -5.25 -13.05
N CYS A 253 58.63 -5.70 -13.94
CA CYS A 253 60.04 -5.74 -13.72
C CYS A 253 60.52 -4.35 -13.33
N GLY A 254 61.18 -4.21 -12.17
CA GLY A 254 61.77 -2.96 -11.75
C GLY A 254 61.12 -2.24 -10.58
N LEU A 255 60.04 -2.79 -10.00
CA LEU A 255 59.49 -2.28 -8.76
C LEU A 255 60.27 -2.87 -7.55
N GLY A 256 60.53 -2.05 -6.55
CA GLY A 256 61.15 -2.50 -5.29
C GLY A 256 60.23 -3.39 -4.47
N PRO A 257 60.76 -4.10 -3.46
CA PRO A 257 59.96 -4.93 -2.57
C PRO A 257 58.86 -4.10 -1.91
N LEU A 258 57.66 -4.69 -1.76
CA LEU A 258 56.51 -4.07 -1.12
C LEU A 258 55.79 -2.94 -1.90
N GLN A 259 56.17 -2.67 -3.14
CA GLN A 259 55.50 -1.65 -3.96
C GLN A 259 54.22 -2.14 -4.63
N VAL A 260 54.08 -3.45 -4.87
CA VAL A 260 52.91 -4.07 -5.42
C VAL A 260 52.58 -5.33 -4.65
N TRP A 261 51.33 -5.48 -4.27
CA TRP A 261 50.80 -6.67 -3.63
C TRP A 261 49.83 -7.33 -4.60
N GLN A 262 49.99 -8.62 -4.82
CA GLN A 262 49.08 -9.46 -5.58
C GLN A 262 48.44 -10.47 -4.62
N THR A 263 47.11 -10.50 -4.56
CA THR A 263 46.36 -11.52 -3.84
C THR A 263 45.63 -12.39 -4.85
N ASP A 264 45.79 -13.67 -4.73
CA ASP A 264 45.08 -14.67 -5.52
C ASP A 264 44.12 -15.44 -4.63
N PHE A 265 42.88 -15.64 -5.10
CA PHE A 265 41.89 -16.43 -4.40
C PHE A 265 41.70 -17.74 -5.13
N THR A 266 42.27 -18.80 -4.56
CA THR A 266 41.99 -20.16 -5.01
C THR A 266 40.70 -20.66 -4.37
N ARG A 267 39.76 -21.16 -5.19
CA ARG A 267 38.68 -21.98 -4.68
C ARG A 267 39.25 -23.35 -4.36
N GLU A 268 39.10 -23.77 -3.13
CA GLU A 268 39.29 -25.18 -2.80
C GLU A 268 38.21 -26.02 -3.53
N PRO A 269 38.55 -27.20 -4.01
CA PRO A 269 37.65 -28.06 -4.80
C PRO A 269 36.44 -28.57 -4.02
#